data_78cc3ed8bca7c955343654daa263617c
#
_entry.id   78cc3ed8bca7c955343654daa263617c
#
_cell.length_a   1.000
_cell.length_b   1.000
_cell.length_c   1.000
_cell.angle_alpha   90.00
_cell.angle_beta   90.00
_cell.angle_gamma   90.00
#
_symmetry.space_group_name_H-M   'P 1'
#
loop_
_entity.id
_entity.type
_entity.pdbx_description
1 polymer ?
#
loop_
_entity_poly.entity_id
_entity_poly.type
_entity_poly.pdbx_seq_one_letter_code
_entity_poly.pdbx_strand_id
1 'polypeptide(L)'
;MKTFALALTAAAVNAFSDVEFKFMNYIAKFGKVMENLEEFETRLAHFIKSETEIEAHNATESNFKLGHNQFSDRSHEEYRQVLGYSHMHDAPKNVILFDEANSPSEVNWVTAGGVTGVKDQGQCGSCWSFSTTGSMEGAHFVHSGELKSFSEQQLVDCAYGR
;
A
#
# COMPACT_ATOMS: atom_id res chain seq x y z
N MET A 1 40.24 55.60 -20.16
CA MET A 1 39.91 54.51 -19.22
C MET A 1 38.47 54.07 -19.50
N LYS A 2 38.27 52.88 -20.11
CA LYS A 2 36.95 52.33 -20.35
C LYS A 2 36.61 51.38 -19.22
N THR A 3 35.63 51.74 -18.38
CA THR A 3 35.09 50.90 -17.31
C THR A 3 34.16 49.88 -17.93
N PHE A 4 34.55 48.60 -17.88
CA PHE A 4 33.65 47.46 -18.17
C PHE A 4 32.73 47.25 -16.97
N ALA A 5 31.45 47.52 -17.12
CA ALA A 5 30.46 47.09 -16.14
C ALA A 5 30.15 45.61 -16.40
N LEU A 6 30.58 44.74 -15.45
CA LEU A 6 30.18 43.35 -15.42
C LEU A 6 28.74 43.27 -14.91
N ALA A 7 27.79 42.97 -15.83
CA ALA A 7 26.43 42.66 -15.44
C ALA A 7 26.44 41.22 -14.89
N LEU A 8 26.35 41.02 -13.58
CA LEU A 8 26.03 39.75 -12.95
C LEU A 8 24.54 39.45 -13.24
N THR A 9 24.29 38.60 -14.18
CA THR A 9 22.98 37.97 -14.29
C THR A 9 22.88 36.94 -13.17
N ALA A 10 22.10 37.26 -12.13
CA ALA A 10 21.71 36.30 -11.13
C ALA A 10 20.82 35.24 -11.82
N ALA A 11 21.40 34.09 -12.10
CA ALA A 11 20.60 32.91 -12.46
C ALA A 11 19.73 32.58 -11.23
N ALA A 12 18.42 32.76 -11.35
CA ALA A 12 17.49 32.28 -10.35
C ALA A 12 17.64 30.75 -10.26
N VAL A 13 18.35 30.29 -9.25
CA VAL A 13 18.33 28.88 -8.89
C VAL A 13 16.91 28.65 -8.35
N ASN A 14 16.06 28.01 -9.15
CA ASN A 14 14.79 27.51 -8.65
C ASN A 14 15.12 26.45 -7.61
N ALA A 15 15.08 26.85 -6.33
CA ALA A 15 15.12 25.90 -5.25
C ALA A 15 13.87 25.01 -5.33
N PHE A 16 14.04 23.71 -5.21
CA PHE A 16 12.92 22.79 -5.09
C PHE A 16 12.02 23.25 -3.92
N SER A 17 10.73 23.20 -4.12
CA SER A 17 9.77 23.40 -3.04
C SER A 17 9.88 22.24 -2.03
N ASP A 18 9.45 22.48 -0.79
CA ASP A 18 9.50 21.44 0.26
C ASP A 18 8.78 20.15 -0.17
N VAL A 19 7.68 20.27 -0.92
CA VAL A 19 6.93 19.09 -1.40
C VAL A 19 7.66 18.34 -2.53
N GLU A 20 8.36 19.06 -3.42
CA GLU A 20 9.22 18.43 -4.44
C GLU A 20 10.38 17.69 -3.77
N PHE A 21 10.98 18.26 -2.73
CA PHE A 21 12.02 17.60 -1.96
C PHE A 21 11.49 16.34 -1.25
N LYS A 22 10.30 16.41 -0.64
CA LYS A 22 9.61 15.22 -0.08
C LYS A 22 9.38 14.17 -1.15
N PHE A 23 8.94 14.57 -2.34
CA PHE A 23 8.71 13.65 -3.46
C PHE A 23 9.99 12.99 -3.96
N MET A 24 11.11 13.72 -4.06
CA MET A 24 12.41 13.12 -4.42
C MET A 24 12.85 12.06 -3.42
N ASN A 25 12.67 12.31 -2.12
CA ASN A 25 12.94 11.32 -1.08
C ASN A 25 12.01 10.10 -1.19
N TYR A 26 10.73 10.32 -1.53
CA TYR A 26 9.77 9.25 -1.81
C TYR A 26 10.22 8.38 -2.98
N ILE A 27 10.61 8.99 -4.12
CA ILE A 27 11.16 8.29 -5.29
C ILE A 27 12.34 7.40 -4.88
N ALA A 28 13.29 7.96 -4.14
CA ALA A 28 14.48 7.24 -3.68
C ALA A 28 14.12 6.08 -2.74
N LYS A 29 13.21 6.33 -1.79
CA LYS A 29 12.79 5.34 -0.79
C LYS A 29 12.09 4.12 -1.42
N PHE A 30 11.24 4.35 -2.41
CA PHE A 30 10.43 3.30 -3.04
C PHE A 30 10.99 2.81 -4.38
N GLY A 31 12.22 3.23 -4.74
CA GLY A 31 12.92 2.78 -5.95
C GLY A 31 12.15 3.12 -7.24
N LYS A 32 11.48 4.28 -7.27
CA LYS A 32 10.70 4.70 -8.44
C LYS A 32 11.61 5.20 -9.54
N VAL A 33 11.26 4.91 -10.79
CA VAL A 33 11.93 5.41 -11.99
C VAL A 33 10.90 6.15 -12.82
N MET A 34 11.21 7.37 -13.24
CA MET A 34 10.38 8.19 -14.12
C MET A 34 10.99 8.21 -15.51
N GLU A 35 10.19 7.94 -16.53
CA GLU A 35 10.70 7.86 -17.92
C GLU A 35 10.96 9.23 -18.53
N ASN A 36 10.18 10.24 -18.11
CA ASN A 36 10.24 11.60 -18.65
C ASN A 36 9.67 12.63 -17.68
N LEU A 37 9.75 13.91 -18.06
CA LEU A 37 9.28 15.03 -17.24
C LEU A 37 7.75 15.01 -17.05
N GLU A 38 6.99 14.65 -18.07
CA GLU A 38 5.52 14.59 -18.02
C GLU A 38 5.05 13.56 -17.00
N GLU A 39 5.69 12.39 -16.97
CA GLU A 39 5.42 11.39 -15.95
C GLU A 39 5.79 11.90 -14.56
N PHE A 40 6.96 12.54 -14.41
CA PHE A 40 7.37 13.13 -13.14
C PHE A 40 6.34 14.12 -12.61
N GLU A 41 5.86 15.04 -13.44
CA GLU A 41 4.85 16.03 -13.07
C GLU A 41 3.52 15.38 -12.69
N THR A 42 3.10 14.36 -13.41
CA THR A 42 1.88 13.60 -13.12
C THR A 42 2.00 12.87 -11.77
N ARG A 43 3.12 12.19 -11.53
CA ARG A 43 3.39 11.48 -10.25
C ARG A 43 3.50 12.44 -9.08
N LEU A 44 4.16 13.58 -9.28
CA LEU A 44 4.24 14.63 -8.28
C LEU A 44 2.83 15.15 -7.90
N ALA A 45 1.96 15.37 -8.88
CA ALA A 45 0.59 15.83 -8.61
C ALA A 45 -0.21 14.83 -7.76
N HIS A 46 -0.10 13.52 -8.04
CA HIS A 46 -0.72 12.48 -7.22
C HIS A 46 -0.11 12.41 -5.82
N PHE A 47 1.21 12.54 -5.72
CA PHE A 47 1.90 12.56 -4.44
C PHE A 47 1.47 13.76 -3.57
N ILE A 48 1.34 14.95 -4.15
CA ILE A 48 0.86 16.16 -3.45
C ILE A 48 -0.54 15.93 -2.87
N LYS A 49 -1.42 15.29 -3.65
CA LYS A 49 -2.76 14.95 -3.17
C LYS A 49 -2.70 14.03 -1.95
N SER A 50 -1.91 12.96 -2.03
CA SER A 50 -1.72 12.02 -0.93
C SER A 50 -1.09 12.69 0.30
N GLU A 51 -0.08 13.55 0.12
CA GLU A 51 0.54 14.31 1.21
C GLU A 51 -0.47 15.22 1.91
N THR A 52 -1.31 15.93 1.14
CA THR A 52 -2.37 16.80 1.68
C THR A 52 -3.36 16.00 2.54
N GLU A 53 -3.78 14.81 2.09
CA GLU A 53 -4.69 13.93 2.83
C GLU A 53 -4.03 13.40 4.12
N ILE A 54 -2.75 13.00 4.04
CA ILE A 54 -1.94 12.54 5.18
C ILE A 54 -1.79 13.64 6.22
N GLU A 55 -1.39 14.84 5.81
CA GLU A 55 -1.20 15.99 6.71
C GLU A 55 -2.54 16.38 7.37
N ALA A 56 -3.62 16.47 6.60
CA ALA A 56 -4.95 16.80 7.12
C ALA A 56 -5.42 15.80 8.18
N HIS A 57 -5.28 14.49 7.91
CA HIS A 57 -5.64 13.46 8.87
C HIS A 57 -4.75 13.51 10.11
N ASN A 58 -3.44 13.63 9.91
CA ASN A 58 -2.47 13.60 11.00
C ASN A 58 -2.52 14.83 11.92
N ALA A 59 -3.12 15.92 11.46
CA ALA A 59 -3.40 17.10 12.28
C ALA A 59 -4.62 16.89 13.21
N THR A 60 -5.43 15.87 12.99
CA THR A 60 -6.58 15.57 13.86
C THR A 60 -6.18 14.69 15.05
N GLU A 61 -7.00 14.72 16.12
CA GLU A 61 -6.91 13.74 17.19
C GLU A 61 -7.43 12.38 16.68
N SER A 62 -6.51 11.43 16.46
CA SER A 62 -6.82 10.10 15.99
C SER A 62 -5.90 9.08 16.67
N ASN A 63 -6.42 7.86 16.85
CA ASN A 63 -5.68 6.73 17.40
C ASN A 63 -4.72 6.06 16.39
N PHE A 64 -4.67 6.57 15.16
CA PHE A 64 -3.72 6.13 14.14
C PHE A 64 -3.22 7.32 13.32
N LYS A 65 -2.10 7.13 12.63
CA LYS A 65 -1.51 8.11 11.72
C LYS A 65 -1.39 7.51 10.32
N LEU A 66 -1.58 8.36 9.31
CA LEU A 66 -1.35 8.00 7.91
C LEU A 66 0.10 8.27 7.53
N GLY A 67 0.57 7.58 6.49
CA GLY A 67 1.90 7.78 5.91
C GLY A 67 1.96 7.33 4.46
N HIS A 68 3.00 7.77 3.75
CA HIS A 68 3.23 7.34 2.37
C HIS A 68 3.56 5.87 2.25
N ASN A 69 3.01 5.24 1.23
CA ASN A 69 3.32 3.89 0.79
C ASN A 69 3.68 3.90 -0.72
N GLN A 70 3.99 2.74 -1.27
CA GLN A 70 4.38 2.57 -2.67
C GLN A 70 3.35 3.01 -3.71
N PHE A 71 2.13 3.35 -3.30
CA PHE A 71 1.04 3.77 -4.19
C PHE A 71 0.70 5.25 -4.09
N SER A 72 1.41 6.02 -3.24
CA SER A 72 1.08 7.43 -2.99
C SER A 72 1.26 8.36 -4.21
N ASP A 73 1.95 7.90 -5.25
CA ASP A 73 2.15 8.58 -6.53
C ASP A 73 1.22 8.09 -7.64
N ARG A 74 0.20 7.28 -7.31
CA ARG A 74 -0.71 6.69 -8.29
C ARG A 74 -2.09 7.34 -8.28
N SER A 75 -2.72 7.34 -9.45
CA SER A 75 -4.15 7.63 -9.54
C SER A 75 -4.98 6.51 -8.93
N HIS A 76 -6.25 6.81 -8.62
CA HIS A 76 -7.18 5.79 -8.16
C HIS A 76 -7.41 4.68 -9.20
N GLU A 77 -7.44 5.04 -10.48
CA GLU A 77 -7.59 4.11 -11.59
C GLU A 77 -6.41 3.14 -11.69
N GLU A 78 -5.18 3.65 -11.57
CA GLU A 78 -3.96 2.83 -11.55
C GLU A 78 -3.92 1.92 -10.32
N TYR A 79 -4.31 2.43 -9.16
CA TYR A 79 -4.40 1.61 -7.94
C TYR A 79 -5.41 0.47 -8.10
N ARG A 80 -6.57 0.72 -8.75
CA ARG A 80 -7.57 -0.33 -9.00
C ARG A 80 -7.05 -1.46 -9.86
N GLN A 81 -6.04 -1.26 -10.71
CA GLN A 81 -5.46 -2.31 -11.54
C GLN A 81 -4.69 -3.36 -10.73
N VAL A 82 -4.21 -3.01 -9.52
CA VAL A 82 -3.59 -3.96 -8.60
C VAL A 82 -4.60 -4.70 -7.71
N LEU A 83 -5.89 -4.38 -7.84
CA LEU A 83 -6.97 -5.04 -7.12
C LEU A 83 -7.58 -6.12 -8.03
N GLY A 84 -7.15 -7.36 -7.88
CA GLY A 84 -7.61 -8.49 -8.72
C GLY A 84 -8.86 -9.19 -8.21
N TYR A 85 -9.52 -8.69 -7.15
CA TYR A 85 -10.73 -9.32 -6.63
C TYR A 85 -11.94 -9.03 -7.52
N SER A 86 -12.63 -10.08 -7.95
CA SER A 86 -13.94 -10.01 -8.59
C SER A 86 -15.00 -10.60 -7.67
N HIS A 87 -16.06 -9.84 -7.42
CA HIS A 87 -17.14 -10.29 -6.54
C HIS A 87 -17.86 -11.49 -7.14
N MET A 88 -17.83 -12.64 -6.48
CA MET A 88 -18.68 -13.78 -6.81
C MET A 88 -20.04 -13.62 -6.15
N HIS A 89 -21.11 -13.71 -6.93
CA HIS A 89 -22.49 -13.37 -6.53
C HIS A 89 -23.14 -14.32 -5.53
N ASP A 90 -22.51 -15.46 -5.23
CA ASP A 90 -23.10 -16.44 -4.30
C ASP A 90 -22.45 -16.37 -2.92
N ALA A 91 -23.09 -15.65 -2.01
CA ALA A 91 -22.75 -15.73 -0.60
C ALA A 91 -23.00 -17.17 -0.09
N PRO A 92 -22.13 -17.71 0.79
CA PRO A 92 -22.35 -19.03 1.37
C PRO A 92 -23.68 -19.07 2.11
N LYS A 93 -24.51 -20.07 1.78
CA LYS A 93 -25.88 -20.23 2.34
C LYS A 93 -25.89 -20.70 3.79
N ASN A 94 -24.77 -21.16 4.32
CA ASN A 94 -24.64 -21.64 5.69
C ASN A 94 -23.90 -20.60 6.53
N VAL A 95 -24.63 -19.83 7.30
CA VAL A 95 -24.09 -18.91 8.31
C VAL A 95 -24.12 -19.64 9.64
N ILE A 96 -22.94 -19.83 10.24
CA ILE A 96 -22.82 -20.30 11.63
C ILE A 96 -22.85 -19.03 12.51
N LEU A 97 -23.87 -18.94 13.36
CA LEU A 97 -23.93 -17.89 14.37
C LEU A 97 -23.19 -18.39 15.62
N PHE A 98 -22.17 -17.65 16.03
CA PHE A 98 -21.48 -17.90 17.29
C PHE A 98 -22.18 -17.20 18.44
N ASP A 99 -22.11 -17.83 19.63
CA ASP A 99 -22.62 -17.23 20.85
C ASP A 99 -21.63 -16.16 21.34
N GLU A 100 -22.01 -14.90 21.25
CA GLU A 100 -21.20 -13.76 21.69
C GLU A 100 -20.88 -13.78 23.20
N ALA A 101 -21.74 -14.42 24.01
CA ALA A 101 -21.60 -14.47 25.47
C ALA A 101 -20.30 -15.16 25.93
N ASN A 102 -19.71 -16.00 25.10
CA ASN A 102 -18.48 -16.75 25.41
C ASN A 102 -17.23 -16.21 24.66
N SER A 103 -17.33 -15.08 23.96
CA SER A 103 -16.21 -14.49 23.26
C SER A 103 -15.30 -13.76 24.25
N PRO A 104 -13.95 -13.94 24.16
CA PRO A 104 -13.01 -13.16 24.96
C PRO A 104 -13.08 -11.67 24.59
N SER A 105 -12.81 -10.79 25.56
CA SER A 105 -12.83 -9.34 25.35
C SER A 105 -11.76 -8.86 24.35
N GLU A 106 -10.67 -9.61 24.19
CA GLU A 106 -9.56 -9.31 23.27
C GLU A 106 -8.91 -10.61 22.81
N VAL A 107 -8.57 -10.65 21.51
CA VAL A 107 -7.75 -11.71 20.91
C VAL A 107 -6.71 -11.09 20.00
N ASN A 108 -5.43 -11.46 20.19
CA ASN A 108 -4.34 -11.07 19.30
C ASN A 108 -3.69 -12.34 18.72
N TRP A 109 -4.07 -12.67 17.49
CA TRP A 109 -3.57 -13.86 16.80
C TRP A 109 -2.09 -13.80 16.43
N VAL A 110 -1.51 -12.59 16.29
CA VAL A 110 -0.06 -12.41 16.08
C VAL A 110 0.69 -12.83 17.33
N THR A 111 0.28 -12.35 18.50
CA THR A 111 0.88 -12.73 19.79
C THR A 111 0.66 -14.21 20.11
N ALA A 112 -0.48 -14.76 19.69
CA ALA A 112 -0.77 -16.19 19.84
C ALA A 112 0.06 -17.07 18.89
N GLY A 113 0.81 -16.50 17.94
CA GLY A 113 1.63 -17.25 16.99
C GLY A 113 0.85 -17.84 15.81
N GLY A 114 -0.39 -17.39 15.58
CA GLY A 114 -1.28 -17.91 14.53
C GLY A 114 -1.24 -17.15 13.22
N VAL A 115 -0.33 -16.17 13.06
CA VAL A 115 -0.23 -15.33 11.88
C VAL A 115 1.20 -15.33 11.36
N THR A 116 1.38 -15.56 10.07
CA THR A 116 2.66 -15.45 9.36
C THR A 116 3.12 -13.99 9.25
N GLY A 117 4.38 -13.78 8.88
CA GLY A 117 4.90 -12.43 8.61
C GLY A 117 4.13 -11.70 7.52
N VAL A 118 4.21 -10.37 7.52
CA VAL A 118 3.60 -9.53 6.48
C VAL A 118 4.20 -9.88 5.12
N LYS A 119 3.34 -10.11 4.13
CA LYS A 119 3.68 -10.46 2.76
C LYS A 119 3.38 -9.28 1.81
N ASP A 120 3.95 -9.29 0.61
CA ASP A 120 3.72 -8.26 -0.42
C ASP A 120 3.38 -8.92 -1.76
N GLN A 121 2.25 -8.54 -2.35
CA GLN A 121 1.81 -9.03 -3.67
C GLN A 121 2.50 -8.32 -4.85
N GLY A 122 3.28 -7.28 -4.59
CA GLY A 122 3.91 -6.46 -5.63
C GLY A 122 2.89 -5.77 -6.53
N GLN A 123 3.10 -5.84 -7.84
CA GLN A 123 2.23 -5.24 -8.85
C GLN A 123 1.17 -6.22 -9.41
N CYS A 124 1.11 -7.43 -8.88
CA CYS A 124 0.15 -8.45 -9.29
C CYS A 124 -1.19 -8.22 -8.58
N GLY A 125 -2.32 -8.30 -9.30
CA GLY A 125 -3.68 -8.25 -8.75
C GLY A 125 -4.06 -9.54 -8.01
N SER A 126 -3.22 -10.02 -7.11
CA SER A 126 -3.34 -11.34 -6.43
C SER A 126 -3.80 -11.24 -4.97
N CYS A 127 -4.32 -10.12 -4.52
CA CYS A 127 -4.80 -9.95 -3.13
C CYS A 127 -5.77 -11.06 -2.67
N TRP A 128 -6.57 -11.60 -3.59
CA TRP A 128 -7.47 -12.73 -3.35
C TRP A 128 -6.72 -14.00 -2.93
N SER A 129 -5.53 -14.28 -3.51
CA SER A 129 -4.73 -15.46 -3.13
C SER A 129 -4.09 -15.28 -1.75
N PHE A 130 -3.62 -14.06 -1.43
CA PHE A 130 -3.08 -13.73 -0.10
C PHE A 130 -4.15 -13.81 1.00
N SER A 131 -5.37 -13.34 0.71
CA SER A 131 -6.51 -13.49 1.62
C SER A 131 -6.86 -14.96 1.85
N THR A 132 -6.84 -15.77 0.80
CA THR A 132 -7.12 -17.20 0.87
C THR A 132 -6.06 -17.93 1.69
N THR A 133 -4.77 -17.72 1.39
CA THR A 133 -3.66 -18.37 2.14
C THR A 133 -3.68 -17.96 3.60
N GLY A 134 -3.84 -16.67 3.92
CA GLY A 134 -3.93 -16.21 5.30
C GLY A 134 -5.08 -16.84 6.08
N SER A 135 -6.24 -16.99 5.46
CA SER A 135 -7.38 -17.68 6.06
C SER A 135 -7.09 -19.16 6.32
N MET A 136 -6.44 -19.84 5.36
CA MET A 136 -6.06 -21.26 5.50
C MET A 136 -4.96 -21.46 6.55
N GLU A 137 -3.97 -20.58 6.61
CA GLU A 137 -2.88 -20.58 7.60
C GLU A 137 -3.45 -20.45 9.02
N GLY A 138 -4.34 -19.47 9.24
CA GLY A 138 -5.01 -19.27 10.51
C GLY A 138 -5.92 -20.43 10.91
N ALA A 139 -6.72 -20.96 9.99
CA ALA A 139 -7.57 -22.12 10.23
C ALA A 139 -6.74 -23.38 10.57
N HIS A 140 -5.62 -23.59 9.88
CA HIS A 140 -4.71 -24.69 10.16
C HIS A 140 -4.12 -24.55 11.57
N PHE A 141 -3.64 -23.36 11.93
CA PHE A 141 -3.11 -23.09 13.27
C PHE A 141 -4.14 -23.35 14.36
N VAL A 142 -5.35 -22.86 14.23
CA VAL A 142 -6.43 -23.07 15.21
C VAL A 142 -6.73 -24.56 15.39
N HIS A 143 -6.67 -25.35 14.30
CA HIS A 143 -6.99 -26.78 14.35
C HIS A 143 -5.83 -27.63 14.86
N SER A 144 -4.59 -27.36 14.44
CA SER A 144 -3.41 -28.22 14.67
C SER A 144 -2.44 -27.69 15.72
N GLY A 145 -2.51 -26.42 16.07
CA GLY A 145 -1.52 -25.72 16.88
C GLY A 145 -0.21 -25.41 16.12
N GLU A 146 -0.12 -25.74 14.83
CA GLU A 146 1.08 -25.54 14.01
C GLU A 146 0.83 -24.45 12.95
N LEU A 147 1.66 -23.38 12.94
CA LEU A 147 1.61 -22.37 11.90
C LEU A 147 2.37 -22.84 10.67
N LYS A 148 1.70 -22.88 9.51
CA LYS A 148 2.29 -23.17 8.20
C LYS A 148 2.07 -22.00 7.26
N SER A 149 3.07 -21.70 6.42
CA SER A 149 2.90 -20.75 5.34
C SER A 149 2.56 -21.49 4.05
N PHE A 150 1.48 -21.04 3.39
CA PHE A 150 1.04 -21.57 2.10
C PHE A 150 1.50 -20.68 0.94
N SER A 151 1.47 -21.22 -0.28
CA SER A 151 1.94 -20.54 -1.48
C SER A 151 0.80 -19.80 -2.17
N GLU A 152 0.86 -18.49 -2.18
CA GLU A 152 -0.02 -17.61 -2.95
C GLU A 152 0.17 -17.85 -4.45
N GLN A 153 1.42 -18.07 -4.88
CA GLN A 153 1.73 -18.32 -6.28
C GLN A 153 1.05 -19.59 -6.81
N GLN A 154 0.94 -20.64 -6.00
CA GLN A 154 0.24 -21.84 -6.40
C GLN A 154 -1.25 -21.58 -6.70
N LEU A 155 -1.89 -20.71 -5.90
CA LEU A 155 -3.27 -20.32 -6.19
C LEU A 155 -3.37 -19.49 -7.47
N VAL A 156 -2.44 -18.55 -7.68
CA VAL A 156 -2.39 -17.73 -8.90
C VAL A 156 -2.24 -18.61 -10.13
N ASP A 157 -1.36 -19.61 -10.10
CA ASP A 157 -1.08 -20.47 -11.26
C ASP A 157 -2.16 -21.51 -11.53
N CYS A 158 -2.86 -22.00 -10.48
CA CYS A 158 -3.69 -23.18 -10.58
C CYS A 158 -5.20 -22.92 -10.42
N ALA A 159 -5.62 -21.77 -9.91
CA ALA A 159 -7.03 -21.51 -9.61
C ALA A 159 -7.84 -20.94 -10.79
N TYR A 160 -7.23 -20.70 -11.94
CA TYR A 160 -7.91 -20.18 -13.10
C TYR A 160 -8.75 -21.27 -13.81
N GLY A 161 -10.04 -20.98 -14.02
CA GLY A 161 -10.89 -21.74 -14.93
C GLY A 161 -11.85 -22.76 -14.33
N ARG A 162 -12.28 -22.55 -13.08
CA ARG A 162 -13.36 -23.33 -12.50
C ARG A 162 -14.52 -22.47 -12.02
#